data_aa119ae664ba7df6a5193d66949816c2
#
_entry.id   aa119ae664ba7df6a5193d66949816c2
#
_cell.length_a   1.000
_cell.length_b   1.000
_cell.length_c   1.000
_cell.angle_alpha   90.00
_cell.angle_beta   90.00
_cell.angle_gamma   90.00
#
_symmetry.space_group_name_H-M   'P 1'
#
loop_
_entity.id
_entity.type
_entity.pdbx_description
1 polymer ?
#
loop_
_entity_poly.entity_id
_entity_poly.type
_entity_poly.pdbx_seq_one_letter_code
_entity_poly.pdbx_strand_id
1 'polypeptide(L)'
;MSASQLTMDQKLDLMLQKITVVEDKQSSIEKLVNRVTELENTVHNQSEVIKNLTSEVTLLKDKVNSFEQSQRGNAVRLFGFPGSNDETNLSGRVYERILKPILVAAKAKGDIATVPQINNVVEDVFRAGKFTAGANKPPPPVIIKFTAAATRLAVLKNKRTSMPSPSEGEKSQGIKRFGIAEDLTTPTYRKLQDLQKDERVNRAWTINGEIWFVLEGDNMRPKKVKCIFDPVDKILA
;
A
#
# COMPACT_ATOMS: atom_id res chain seq x y z
N MET A 1 70.91 -23.02 27.14
CA MET A 1 71.88 -21.90 27.13
C MET A 1 71.52 -20.97 28.27
N SER A 2 72.51 -20.75 29.14
CA SER A 2 72.42 -20.00 30.39
C SER A 2 72.00 -18.57 30.17
N ALA A 3 70.99 -18.08 30.87
CA ALA A 3 70.60 -16.68 30.89
C ALA A 3 71.78 -15.88 31.49
N SER A 4 72.58 -15.26 30.63
CA SER A 4 73.71 -14.42 31.01
C SER A 4 73.20 -13.36 31.96
N GLN A 5 73.85 -13.26 33.14
CA GLN A 5 73.59 -12.22 34.12
C GLN A 5 73.95 -10.85 33.50
N LEU A 6 72.90 -10.13 33.00
CA LEU A 6 73.03 -8.73 32.57
C LEU A 6 73.55 -7.91 33.79
N THR A 7 74.50 -6.99 33.48
CA THR A 7 74.97 -6.01 34.47
C THR A 7 73.78 -5.12 34.89
N MET A 8 73.92 -4.44 36.02
CA MET A 8 72.87 -3.55 36.55
C MET A 8 72.53 -2.43 35.51
N ASP A 9 73.55 -1.87 34.86
CA ASP A 9 73.37 -0.84 33.83
C ASP A 9 72.65 -1.38 32.62
N GLN A 10 72.99 -2.56 32.11
CA GLN A 10 72.28 -3.20 31.00
C GLN A 10 70.79 -3.48 31.33
N LYS A 11 70.48 -3.82 32.58
CA LYS A 11 69.07 -3.96 33.02
C LYS A 11 68.36 -2.64 33.04
N LEU A 12 69.01 -1.58 33.46
CA LEU A 12 68.47 -0.23 33.51
C LEU A 12 68.17 0.29 32.09
N ASP A 13 69.11 0.14 31.16
CA ASP A 13 68.93 0.49 29.76
C ASP A 13 67.76 -0.25 29.12
N LEU A 14 67.63 -1.56 29.38
CA LEU A 14 66.52 -2.37 28.89
C LEU A 14 65.18 -1.94 29.49
N MET A 15 65.15 -1.49 30.76
CA MET A 15 63.94 -0.92 31.39
C MET A 15 63.56 0.40 30.75
N LEU A 16 64.50 1.29 30.53
CA LEU A 16 64.27 2.58 29.87
C LEU A 16 63.72 2.37 28.46
N GLN A 17 64.29 1.47 27.67
CA GLN A 17 63.74 1.13 26.33
C GLN A 17 62.30 0.60 26.40
N LYS A 18 62.01 -0.26 27.37
CA LYS A 18 60.64 -0.75 27.55
C LYS A 18 59.67 0.34 27.95
N ILE A 19 60.07 1.25 28.83
CA ILE A 19 59.26 2.40 29.22
C ILE A 19 58.94 3.29 28.00
N THR A 20 59.93 3.65 27.19
CA THR A 20 59.71 4.41 25.97
C THR A 20 58.71 3.72 25.00
N VAL A 21 58.86 2.43 24.80
CA VAL A 21 57.92 1.65 23.98
C VAL A 21 56.48 1.62 24.59
N VAL A 22 56.38 1.62 25.92
CA VAL A 22 55.07 1.68 26.59
C VAL A 22 54.45 3.07 26.42
N GLU A 23 55.24 4.15 26.56
CA GLU A 23 54.77 5.52 26.36
C GLU A 23 54.28 5.74 24.91
N ASP A 24 55.03 5.26 23.92
CA ASP A 24 54.61 5.35 22.50
C ASP A 24 53.30 4.60 22.23
N LYS A 25 53.16 3.41 22.81
CA LYS A 25 51.93 2.61 22.72
C LYS A 25 50.76 3.33 23.42
N GLN A 26 50.99 3.92 24.57
CA GLN A 26 49.95 4.66 25.30
C GLN A 26 49.49 5.86 24.48
N SER A 27 50.37 6.66 23.90
CA SER A 27 50.03 7.75 23.01
C SER A 27 49.21 7.30 21.80
N SER A 28 49.57 6.13 21.25
CA SER A 28 48.82 5.51 20.12
C SER A 28 47.42 5.09 20.55
N ILE A 29 47.27 4.51 21.75
CA ILE A 29 45.96 4.11 22.32
C ILE A 29 45.09 5.34 22.55
N GLU A 30 45.65 6.43 23.11
CA GLU A 30 44.89 7.67 23.32
C GLU A 30 44.34 8.25 22.00
N LYS A 31 45.16 8.24 20.93
CA LYS A 31 44.71 8.64 19.57
C LYS A 31 43.59 7.75 19.06
N LEU A 32 43.66 6.43 19.27
CA LEU A 32 42.60 5.49 18.87
C LEU A 32 41.32 5.71 19.68
N VAL A 33 41.42 5.91 20.99
CA VAL A 33 40.26 6.22 21.84
C VAL A 33 39.54 7.47 21.36
N ASN A 34 40.28 8.57 21.09
CA ASN A 34 39.69 9.79 20.56
C ASN A 34 39.01 9.55 19.20
N ARG A 35 39.63 8.76 18.35
CA ARG A 35 39.04 8.43 17.04
C ARG A 35 37.78 7.59 17.16
N VAL A 36 37.71 6.63 18.10
CA VAL A 36 36.50 5.84 18.40
C VAL A 36 35.38 6.75 18.88
N THR A 37 35.65 7.68 19.79
CA THR A 37 34.67 8.65 20.30
C THR A 37 34.11 9.55 19.17
N GLU A 38 34.96 10.02 18.26
CA GLU A 38 34.53 10.79 17.09
C GLU A 38 33.63 9.97 16.17
N LEU A 39 33.99 8.70 15.93
CA LEU A 39 33.19 7.79 15.11
C LEU A 39 31.84 7.47 15.76
N GLU A 40 31.78 7.22 17.06
CA GLU A 40 30.54 6.98 17.80
C GLU A 40 29.59 8.19 17.69
N ASN A 41 30.10 9.42 17.87
CA ASN A 41 29.33 10.64 17.69
C ASN A 41 28.82 10.78 16.24
N THR A 42 29.66 10.46 15.26
CA THR A 42 29.28 10.49 13.84
C THR A 42 28.16 9.49 13.53
N VAL A 43 28.28 8.25 14.03
CA VAL A 43 27.26 7.20 13.85
C VAL A 43 25.94 7.61 14.51
N HIS A 44 26.01 8.19 15.71
CA HIS A 44 24.80 8.69 16.39
C HIS A 44 24.09 9.76 15.57
N ASN A 45 24.82 10.78 15.11
CA ASN A 45 24.25 11.85 14.29
C ASN A 45 23.67 11.31 12.97
N GLN A 46 24.37 10.39 12.30
CA GLN A 46 23.86 9.75 11.08
C GLN A 46 22.57 8.96 11.34
N SER A 47 22.48 8.27 12.47
CA SER A 47 21.27 7.53 12.85
C SER A 47 20.07 8.46 13.02
N GLU A 48 20.25 9.62 13.65
CA GLU A 48 19.17 10.62 13.78
C GLU A 48 18.74 11.20 12.43
N VAL A 49 19.71 11.54 11.57
CA VAL A 49 19.42 12.02 10.21
C VAL A 49 18.63 10.97 9.41
N ILE A 50 19.05 9.72 9.45
CA ILE A 50 18.34 8.61 8.78
C ILE A 50 16.90 8.47 9.30
N LYS A 51 16.70 8.56 10.62
CA LYS A 51 15.36 8.51 11.24
C LYS A 51 14.46 9.65 10.74
N ASN A 52 14.98 10.86 10.70
CA ASN A 52 14.25 12.04 10.23
C ASN A 52 13.90 11.93 8.74
N LEU A 53 14.88 11.57 7.89
CA LEU A 53 14.66 11.36 6.46
C LEU A 53 13.65 10.23 6.19
N THR A 54 13.70 9.14 6.93
CA THR A 54 12.74 8.03 6.80
C THR A 54 11.32 8.48 7.11
N SER A 55 11.14 9.29 8.15
CA SER A 55 9.84 9.86 8.51
C SER A 55 9.31 10.81 7.44
N GLU A 56 10.17 11.67 6.90
CA GLU A 56 9.80 12.60 5.82
C GLU A 56 9.43 11.87 4.53
N VAL A 57 10.21 10.87 4.12
CA VAL A 57 9.91 10.02 2.96
C VAL A 57 8.57 9.31 3.14
N THR A 58 8.27 8.81 4.33
CA THR A 58 6.99 8.16 4.62
C THR A 58 5.82 9.13 4.48
N LEU A 59 5.95 10.35 5.01
CA LEU A 59 4.95 11.40 4.88
C LEU A 59 4.73 11.82 3.42
N LEU A 60 5.82 11.97 2.65
CA LEU A 60 5.73 12.32 1.23
C LEU A 60 5.06 11.21 0.41
N LYS A 61 5.40 9.94 0.65
CA LYS A 61 4.72 8.80 0.04
C LYS A 61 3.22 8.78 0.33
N ASP A 62 2.82 9.09 1.56
CA ASP A 62 1.41 9.13 1.93
C ASP A 62 0.67 10.29 1.23
N LYS A 63 1.28 11.47 1.14
CA LYS A 63 0.73 12.60 0.38
C LYS A 63 0.58 12.28 -1.10
N VAL A 64 1.60 11.69 -1.74
CA VAL A 64 1.55 11.28 -3.15
C VAL A 64 0.42 10.27 -3.36
N ASN A 65 0.33 9.24 -2.51
CA ASN A 65 -0.72 8.24 -2.60
C ASN A 65 -2.12 8.86 -2.40
N SER A 66 -2.28 9.77 -1.47
CA SER A 66 -3.56 10.49 -1.24
C SER A 66 -3.95 11.32 -2.45
N PHE A 67 -2.99 11.99 -3.09
CA PHE A 67 -3.22 12.72 -4.33
C PHE A 67 -3.63 11.77 -5.47
N GLU A 68 -2.89 10.67 -5.70
CA GLU A 68 -3.25 9.67 -6.70
C GLU A 68 -4.62 9.05 -6.44
N GLN A 69 -4.97 8.78 -5.17
CA GLN A 69 -6.27 8.24 -4.79
C GLN A 69 -7.40 9.25 -5.05
N SER A 70 -7.16 10.54 -4.82
CA SER A 70 -8.14 11.60 -5.11
C SER A 70 -8.45 11.69 -6.62
N GLN A 71 -7.44 11.52 -7.48
CA GLN A 71 -7.62 11.46 -8.94
C GLN A 71 -8.51 10.28 -9.39
N ARG A 72 -8.55 9.20 -8.59
CA ARG A 72 -9.41 8.02 -8.80
C ARG A 72 -10.77 8.15 -8.08
N GLY A 73 -11.02 9.26 -7.41
CA GLY A 73 -12.18 9.46 -6.53
C GLY A 73 -13.52 9.19 -7.18
N ASN A 74 -13.67 9.45 -8.49
CA ASN A 74 -14.88 9.19 -9.24
C ASN A 74 -14.85 7.89 -10.06
N ALA A 75 -13.86 7.02 -9.86
CA ALA A 75 -13.74 5.76 -10.58
C ALA A 75 -14.14 4.55 -9.73
N VAL A 76 -14.61 3.51 -10.42
CA VAL A 76 -14.78 2.18 -9.87
C VAL A 76 -14.12 1.15 -10.77
N ARG A 77 -13.80 0.01 -10.20
CA ARG A 77 -13.24 -1.14 -10.88
C ARG A 77 -14.27 -2.25 -10.96
N LEU A 78 -14.64 -2.63 -12.19
CA LEU A 78 -15.53 -3.75 -12.48
C LEU A 78 -14.71 -4.99 -12.81
N PHE A 79 -14.94 -6.07 -12.09
CA PHE A 79 -14.27 -7.36 -12.26
C PHE A 79 -15.19 -8.37 -12.95
N GLY A 80 -14.58 -9.30 -13.69
CA GLY A 80 -15.26 -10.41 -14.32
C GLY A 80 -16.04 -10.05 -15.60
N PHE A 81 -15.96 -8.81 -16.09
CA PHE A 81 -16.70 -8.41 -17.29
C PHE A 81 -16.06 -9.01 -18.55
N PRO A 82 -16.81 -9.78 -19.36
CA PRO A 82 -16.28 -10.46 -20.54
C PRO A 82 -15.89 -9.50 -21.65
N GLY A 83 -14.97 -9.90 -22.51
CA GLY A 83 -14.55 -9.10 -23.66
C GLY A 83 -13.33 -9.67 -24.37
N SER A 84 -12.78 -8.90 -25.31
CA SER A 84 -11.60 -9.23 -26.12
C SER A 84 -10.71 -8.00 -26.30
N ASN A 85 -9.53 -8.17 -26.93
CA ASN A 85 -8.63 -7.06 -27.24
C ASN A 85 -9.22 -6.09 -28.29
N ASP A 86 -10.09 -6.59 -29.19
CA ASP A 86 -10.73 -5.81 -30.28
C ASP A 86 -12.15 -5.35 -29.89
N GLU A 87 -12.31 -4.99 -28.63
CA GLU A 87 -13.60 -4.66 -28.04
C GLU A 87 -14.15 -3.32 -28.52
N THR A 88 -15.26 -3.35 -29.24
CA THR A 88 -16.00 -2.16 -29.64
C THR A 88 -17.10 -1.84 -28.65
N ASN A 89 -17.41 -0.56 -28.44
CA ASN A 89 -18.50 -0.08 -27.57
C ASN A 89 -18.50 -0.68 -26.15
N LEU A 90 -17.33 -0.75 -25.50
CA LEU A 90 -17.22 -1.23 -24.13
C LEU A 90 -18.11 -0.43 -23.17
N SER A 91 -18.18 0.89 -23.32
CA SER A 91 -18.97 1.79 -22.52
C SER A 91 -20.47 1.44 -22.55
N GLY A 92 -21.04 1.26 -23.76
CA GLY A 92 -22.45 0.88 -23.94
C GLY A 92 -22.78 -0.48 -23.33
N ARG A 93 -21.91 -1.47 -23.55
CA ARG A 93 -22.07 -2.83 -22.99
C ARG A 93 -22.03 -2.83 -21.47
N VAL A 94 -21.10 -2.10 -20.87
CA VAL A 94 -20.98 -1.97 -19.41
C VAL A 94 -22.20 -1.24 -18.85
N TYR A 95 -22.65 -0.17 -19.50
CA TYR A 95 -23.81 0.58 -19.06
C TYR A 95 -25.08 -0.30 -19.08
N GLU A 96 -25.43 -0.85 -20.22
CA GLU A 96 -26.68 -1.63 -20.36
C GLU A 96 -26.72 -2.88 -19.47
N ARG A 97 -25.59 -3.60 -19.39
CA ARG A 97 -25.55 -4.86 -18.68
C ARG A 97 -25.33 -4.74 -17.18
N ILE A 98 -24.55 -3.75 -16.73
CA ILE A 98 -24.14 -3.65 -15.33
C ILE A 98 -24.71 -2.40 -14.65
N LEU A 99 -24.48 -1.20 -15.21
CA LEU A 99 -24.82 0.03 -14.51
C LEU A 99 -26.32 0.28 -14.49
N LYS A 100 -27.01 0.11 -15.60
CA LYS A 100 -28.44 0.41 -15.75
C LYS A 100 -29.31 -0.40 -14.77
N PRO A 101 -29.16 -1.74 -14.61
CA PRO A 101 -29.89 -2.49 -13.59
C PRO A 101 -29.68 -1.98 -12.17
N ILE A 102 -28.43 -1.62 -11.83
CA ILE A 102 -28.08 -1.08 -10.51
C ILE A 102 -28.71 0.30 -10.30
N LEU A 103 -28.68 1.18 -11.33
CA LEU A 103 -29.28 2.50 -11.26
C LEU A 103 -30.80 2.47 -11.22
N VAL A 104 -31.43 1.52 -11.90
CA VAL A 104 -32.90 1.29 -11.79
C VAL A 104 -33.25 0.91 -10.35
N ALA A 105 -32.50 0.02 -9.74
CA ALA A 105 -32.72 -0.34 -8.33
C ALA A 105 -32.41 0.83 -7.37
N ALA A 106 -31.39 1.63 -7.65
CA ALA A 106 -31.08 2.83 -6.88
C ALA A 106 -32.23 3.87 -6.95
N LYS A 107 -32.86 4.02 -8.13
CA LYS A 107 -34.06 4.86 -8.28
C LYS A 107 -35.23 4.31 -7.47
N ALA A 108 -35.47 3.00 -7.53
CA ALA A 108 -36.56 2.37 -6.78
C ALA A 108 -36.42 2.53 -5.26
N LYS A 109 -35.18 2.67 -4.75
CA LYS A 109 -34.88 2.93 -3.33
C LYS A 109 -34.82 4.44 -2.97
N GLY A 110 -34.97 5.33 -3.95
CA GLY A 110 -34.89 6.77 -3.73
C GLY A 110 -33.45 7.32 -3.61
N ASP A 111 -32.42 6.53 -3.93
CA ASP A 111 -31.03 7.00 -3.89
C ASP A 111 -30.72 7.98 -5.04
N ILE A 112 -31.47 7.90 -6.14
CA ILE A 112 -31.41 8.84 -7.29
C ILE A 112 -32.82 9.15 -7.77
N ALA A 113 -33.04 10.36 -8.28
CA ALA A 113 -34.36 10.80 -8.76
C ALA A 113 -34.75 10.14 -10.10
N THR A 114 -33.80 10.01 -11.02
CA THR A 114 -34.00 9.45 -12.37
C THR A 114 -32.87 8.52 -12.73
N VAL A 115 -33.13 7.55 -13.61
CA VAL A 115 -32.03 6.74 -14.21
C VAL A 115 -31.41 7.57 -15.33
N PRO A 116 -30.18 8.06 -15.16
CA PRO A 116 -29.57 8.93 -16.14
C PRO A 116 -29.09 8.14 -17.36
N GLN A 117 -29.05 8.77 -18.55
CA GLN A 117 -28.50 8.16 -19.77
C GLN A 117 -26.98 7.99 -19.65
N ILE A 118 -26.42 7.10 -20.47
CA ILE A 118 -25.00 6.73 -20.44
C ILE A 118 -24.06 7.96 -20.46
N ASN A 119 -24.29 8.93 -21.34
CA ASN A 119 -23.46 10.12 -21.49
C ASN A 119 -23.49 11.05 -20.26
N ASN A 120 -24.50 10.90 -19.41
CA ASN A 120 -24.64 11.65 -18.15
C ASN A 120 -24.12 10.86 -16.93
N VAL A 121 -23.80 9.58 -17.11
CA VAL A 121 -23.31 8.67 -16.04
C VAL A 121 -21.81 8.50 -16.13
N VAL A 122 -21.33 8.27 -17.35
CA VAL A 122 -19.98 7.75 -17.61
C VAL A 122 -19.17 8.79 -18.35
N GLU A 123 -18.06 9.18 -17.80
CA GLU A 123 -17.05 10.01 -18.43
C GLU A 123 -16.16 9.16 -19.36
N ASP A 124 -15.68 8.02 -18.83
CA ASP A 124 -14.76 7.14 -19.54
C ASP A 124 -14.89 5.69 -19.06
N VAL A 125 -14.66 4.74 -19.97
CA VAL A 125 -14.62 3.29 -19.66
C VAL A 125 -13.50 2.63 -20.45
N PHE A 126 -12.57 2.04 -19.74
CA PHE A 126 -11.43 1.33 -20.34
C PHE A 126 -11.00 0.12 -19.53
N ARG A 127 -10.24 -0.79 -20.15
CA ARG A 127 -9.69 -1.95 -19.43
C ARG A 127 -8.33 -1.64 -18.81
N ALA A 128 -8.17 -2.07 -17.58
CA ALA A 128 -6.90 -1.98 -16.86
C ALA A 128 -6.02 -3.20 -17.17
N GLY A 129 -5.43 -3.22 -18.36
CA GLY A 129 -4.56 -4.30 -18.82
C GLY A 129 -5.01 -4.95 -20.12
N LYS A 130 -4.18 -5.84 -20.65
CA LYS A 130 -4.43 -6.60 -21.90
C LYS A 130 -4.97 -8.00 -21.57
N PHE A 131 -5.80 -8.53 -22.46
CA PHE A 131 -6.16 -9.96 -22.42
C PHE A 131 -4.92 -10.80 -22.72
N THR A 132 -4.72 -11.83 -21.90
CA THR A 132 -3.66 -12.82 -22.14
C THR A 132 -4.31 -14.05 -22.79
N ALA A 133 -3.97 -14.33 -24.04
CA ALA A 133 -4.48 -15.52 -24.73
C ALA A 133 -4.07 -16.80 -24.00
N GLY A 134 -4.96 -17.78 -23.93
CA GLY A 134 -4.65 -19.15 -23.52
C GLY A 134 -4.59 -19.44 -22.03
N ALA A 135 -4.91 -18.51 -21.13
CA ALA A 135 -4.94 -18.77 -19.71
C ALA A 135 -6.37 -18.77 -19.15
N ASN A 136 -6.68 -19.69 -18.25
CA ASN A 136 -7.86 -19.65 -17.35
C ASN A 136 -7.77 -18.44 -16.38
N LYS A 137 -7.32 -17.31 -16.87
CA LYS A 137 -7.19 -16.06 -16.09
C LYS A 137 -8.47 -15.26 -16.24
N PRO A 138 -8.94 -14.65 -15.15
CA PRO A 138 -10.08 -13.76 -15.23
C PRO A 138 -9.76 -12.59 -16.19
N PRO A 139 -10.76 -12.07 -16.92
CA PRO A 139 -10.58 -10.94 -17.80
C PRO A 139 -10.04 -9.74 -17.04
N PRO A 140 -9.21 -8.87 -17.68
CA PRO A 140 -8.70 -7.65 -17.06
C PRO A 140 -9.87 -6.79 -16.58
N PRO A 141 -9.77 -6.18 -15.39
CA PRO A 141 -10.84 -5.36 -14.85
C PRO A 141 -11.10 -4.13 -15.73
N VAL A 142 -12.35 -3.70 -15.73
CA VAL A 142 -12.77 -2.48 -16.41
C VAL A 142 -12.80 -1.32 -15.42
N ILE A 143 -12.15 -0.23 -15.74
CA ILE A 143 -12.26 1.03 -14.99
C ILE A 143 -13.41 1.83 -15.58
N ILE A 144 -14.30 2.30 -14.71
CA ILE A 144 -15.45 3.14 -15.06
C ILE A 144 -15.29 4.44 -14.31
N LYS A 145 -15.09 5.54 -15.03
CA LYS A 145 -15.07 6.89 -14.47
C LYS A 145 -16.46 7.50 -14.58
N PHE A 146 -17.00 7.97 -13.48
CA PHE A 146 -18.30 8.60 -13.42
C PHE A 146 -18.18 10.12 -13.56
N THR A 147 -19.15 10.72 -14.21
CA THR A 147 -19.28 12.18 -14.33
C THR A 147 -19.60 12.83 -12.98
N ALA A 148 -20.30 12.11 -12.09
CA ALA A 148 -20.72 12.60 -10.78
C ALA A 148 -20.46 11.60 -9.65
N ALA A 149 -19.94 12.09 -8.54
CA ALA A 149 -19.70 11.30 -7.34
C ALA A 149 -21.00 10.67 -6.76
N ALA A 150 -22.13 11.39 -6.85
CA ALA A 150 -23.43 10.90 -6.40
C ALA A 150 -23.84 9.62 -7.14
N THR A 151 -23.67 9.58 -8.46
CA THR A 151 -23.95 8.38 -9.28
C THR A 151 -23.06 7.21 -8.91
N ARG A 152 -21.75 7.45 -8.72
CA ARG A 152 -20.80 6.45 -8.24
C ARG A 152 -21.24 5.88 -6.89
N LEU A 153 -21.59 6.73 -5.93
CA LEU A 153 -22.05 6.30 -4.61
C LEU A 153 -23.33 5.46 -4.68
N ALA A 154 -24.31 5.85 -5.51
CA ALA A 154 -25.50 5.09 -5.73
C ALA A 154 -25.21 3.68 -6.28
N VAL A 155 -24.28 3.58 -7.24
CA VAL A 155 -23.83 2.29 -7.78
C VAL A 155 -23.15 1.45 -6.68
N LEU A 156 -22.21 2.01 -5.92
CA LEU A 156 -21.50 1.30 -4.86
C LEU A 156 -22.43 0.82 -3.75
N LYS A 157 -23.44 1.61 -3.38
CA LYS A 157 -24.45 1.27 -2.37
C LYS A 157 -25.34 0.11 -2.82
N ASN A 158 -25.77 0.11 -4.08
CA ASN A 158 -26.75 -0.84 -4.61
C ASN A 158 -26.13 -2.09 -5.30
N LYS A 159 -24.81 -2.14 -5.50
CA LYS A 159 -24.12 -3.23 -6.22
C LYS A 159 -24.40 -4.64 -5.66
N ARG A 160 -24.58 -4.79 -4.35
CA ARG A 160 -24.77 -6.13 -3.73
C ARG A 160 -26.13 -6.74 -4.06
N THR A 161 -27.18 -5.92 -4.11
CA THR A 161 -28.56 -6.36 -4.29
C THR A 161 -29.00 -6.41 -5.74
N SER A 162 -28.30 -5.70 -6.63
CA SER A 162 -28.76 -5.44 -7.99
C SER A 162 -27.73 -5.76 -9.07
N MET A 163 -26.61 -6.38 -8.69
CA MET A 163 -25.61 -6.87 -9.64
C MET A 163 -26.21 -8.02 -10.44
N PRO A 164 -26.24 -7.97 -11.78
CA PRO A 164 -26.69 -9.08 -12.60
C PRO A 164 -25.77 -10.29 -12.45
N SER A 165 -26.32 -11.47 -12.65
CA SER A 165 -25.53 -12.71 -12.69
C SER A 165 -24.91 -12.91 -14.08
N PRO A 166 -23.74 -13.54 -14.18
CA PRO A 166 -23.20 -14.01 -15.44
C PRO A 166 -24.12 -14.98 -16.13
N SER A 167 -24.20 -14.91 -17.47
CA SER A 167 -24.92 -15.89 -18.30
C SER A 167 -24.21 -17.25 -18.30
N GLU A 168 -24.88 -18.31 -18.73
CA GLU A 168 -24.26 -19.64 -18.80
C GLU A 168 -23.04 -19.69 -19.71
N GLY A 169 -23.03 -18.95 -20.84
CA GLY A 169 -21.87 -18.82 -21.71
C GLY A 169 -20.68 -18.10 -21.05
N GLU A 170 -20.94 -17.15 -20.15
CA GLU A 170 -19.89 -16.47 -19.39
C GLU A 170 -19.37 -17.34 -18.25
N LYS A 171 -20.24 -18.12 -17.61
CA LYS A 171 -19.83 -19.10 -16.59
C LYS A 171 -18.92 -20.18 -17.19
N SER A 172 -19.22 -20.66 -18.40
CA SER A 172 -18.37 -21.62 -19.11
C SER A 172 -16.99 -21.05 -19.47
N GLN A 173 -16.87 -19.71 -19.59
CA GLN A 173 -15.59 -19.00 -19.74
C GLN A 173 -14.88 -18.73 -18.38
N GLY A 174 -15.35 -19.30 -17.29
CA GLY A 174 -14.75 -19.15 -15.96
C GLY A 174 -15.19 -17.91 -15.19
N ILE A 175 -16.17 -17.14 -15.69
CA ILE A 175 -16.70 -15.95 -15.01
C ILE A 175 -17.76 -16.40 -14.00
N LYS A 176 -17.36 -16.49 -12.73
CA LYS A 176 -18.26 -16.94 -11.65
C LYS A 176 -19.23 -15.84 -11.20
N ARG A 177 -18.76 -14.58 -11.19
CA ARG A 177 -19.56 -13.42 -10.75
C ARG A 177 -18.95 -12.12 -11.28
N PHE A 178 -19.79 -11.09 -11.38
CA PHE A 178 -19.32 -9.71 -11.53
C PHE A 178 -19.06 -9.09 -10.15
N GLY A 179 -18.13 -8.16 -10.09
CA GLY A 179 -17.82 -7.43 -8.86
C GLY A 179 -17.49 -5.97 -9.15
N ILE A 180 -18.00 -5.05 -8.34
CA ILE A 180 -17.63 -3.63 -8.39
C ILE A 180 -16.97 -3.25 -7.07
N ALA A 181 -15.81 -2.58 -7.16
CA ALA A 181 -15.09 -2.01 -6.03
C ALA A 181 -14.64 -0.58 -6.36
N GLU A 182 -14.22 0.17 -5.35
CA GLU A 182 -13.53 1.44 -5.56
C GLU A 182 -12.22 1.21 -6.33
N ASP A 183 -11.84 2.15 -7.19
CA ASP A 183 -10.55 2.08 -7.87
C ASP A 183 -9.47 2.60 -6.92
N LEU A 184 -8.79 1.67 -6.27
CA LEU A 184 -7.76 1.95 -5.29
C LEU A 184 -6.37 2.03 -5.95
N THR A 185 -5.49 2.86 -5.39
CA THR A 185 -4.06 2.80 -5.69
C THR A 185 -3.48 1.46 -5.23
N THR A 186 -2.38 1.04 -5.83
CA THR A 186 -1.73 -0.22 -5.46
C THR A 186 -1.30 -0.26 -3.98
N PRO A 187 -0.70 0.80 -3.40
CA PRO A 187 -0.37 0.82 -1.98
C PRO A 187 -1.62 0.68 -1.08
N THR A 188 -2.69 1.44 -1.36
CA THR A 188 -3.94 1.38 -0.60
C THR A 188 -4.57 -0.03 -0.66
N TYR A 189 -4.61 -0.64 -1.85
CA TYR A 189 -5.15 -1.99 -2.02
C TYR A 189 -4.33 -3.04 -1.25
N ARG A 190 -3.00 -2.98 -1.30
CA ARG A 190 -2.13 -3.89 -0.54
C ARG A 190 -2.35 -3.74 0.96
N LYS A 191 -2.37 -2.51 1.47
CA LYS A 191 -2.62 -2.26 2.89
C LYS A 191 -3.99 -2.77 3.35
N LEU A 192 -5.03 -2.59 2.52
CA LEU A 192 -6.35 -3.18 2.79
C LEU A 192 -6.28 -4.71 2.90
N GLN A 193 -5.56 -5.36 1.98
CA GLN A 193 -5.40 -6.81 2.01
C GLN A 193 -4.61 -7.29 3.25
N ASP A 194 -3.57 -6.56 3.64
CA ASP A 194 -2.77 -6.88 4.83
C ASP A 194 -3.65 -6.82 6.09
N LEU A 195 -4.46 -5.76 6.23
CA LEU A 195 -5.40 -5.63 7.33
C LEU A 195 -6.51 -6.70 7.32
N GLN A 196 -6.99 -7.10 6.13
CA GLN A 196 -8.01 -8.16 6.02
C GLN A 196 -7.50 -9.56 6.37
N LYS A 197 -6.19 -9.77 6.35
CA LYS A 197 -5.53 -11.04 6.71
C LYS A 197 -5.09 -11.09 8.17
N ASP A 198 -5.04 -9.96 8.85
CA ASP A 198 -4.60 -9.88 10.25
C ASP A 198 -5.72 -10.37 11.18
N GLU A 199 -5.40 -11.35 12.02
CA GLU A 199 -6.36 -12.00 12.94
C GLU A 199 -6.94 -11.04 13.98
N ARG A 200 -6.28 -9.92 14.25
CA ARG A 200 -6.75 -8.87 15.18
C ARG A 200 -7.84 -7.99 14.56
N VAL A 201 -8.04 -8.10 13.23
CA VAL A 201 -9.00 -7.28 12.48
C VAL A 201 -10.23 -8.09 12.14
N ASN A 202 -11.34 -7.78 12.76
CA ASN A 202 -12.63 -8.40 12.44
C ASN A 202 -13.07 -8.08 11.01
N ARG A 203 -12.89 -6.80 10.60
CA ARG A 203 -13.34 -6.33 9.29
C ARG A 203 -12.54 -5.11 8.84
N ALA A 204 -12.14 -5.07 7.57
CA ALA A 204 -11.57 -3.88 6.93
C ALA A 204 -12.24 -3.63 5.56
N TRP A 205 -12.50 -2.35 5.25
CA TRP A 205 -13.16 -1.91 4.02
C TRP A 205 -12.66 -0.52 3.62
N THR A 206 -13.11 -0.03 2.45
CA THR A 206 -12.80 1.33 2.00
C THR A 206 -14.05 2.18 1.84
N ILE A 207 -13.90 3.47 2.10
CA ILE A 207 -14.87 4.52 1.81
C ILE A 207 -14.12 5.68 1.18
N ASN A 208 -14.44 6.02 -0.05
CA ASN A 208 -13.79 7.08 -0.83
C ASN A 208 -12.25 6.94 -0.90
N GLY A 209 -11.77 5.70 -1.03
CA GLY A 209 -10.34 5.41 -1.08
C GLY A 209 -9.61 5.39 0.26
N GLU A 210 -10.29 5.73 1.35
CA GLU A 210 -9.75 5.64 2.71
C GLU A 210 -10.05 4.28 3.33
N ILE A 211 -9.08 3.72 4.06
CA ILE A 211 -9.24 2.42 4.70
C ILE A 211 -9.80 2.60 6.11
N TRP A 212 -10.86 1.84 6.38
CA TRP A 212 -11.51 1.73 7.69
C TRP A 212 -11.44 0.28 8.16
N PHE A 213 -11.32 0.08 9.46
CA PHE A 213 -11.26 -1.25 10.06
C PHE A 213 -11.93 -1.28 11.44
N VAL A 214 -12.27 -2.49 11.89
CA VAL A 214 -12.78 -2.79 13.23
C VAL A 214 -11.92 -3.90 13.79
N LEU A 215 -11.46 -3.73 15.02
CA LEU A 215 -10.69 -4.76 15.72
C LEU A 215 -11.61 -5.87 16.26
N GLU A 216 -11.06 -7.06 16.41
CA GLU A 216 -11.72 -8.16 17.10
C GLU A 216 -11.95 -7.74 18.57
N GLY A 217 -13.20 -7.95 19.08
CA GLY A 217 -13.56 -7.56 20.43
C GLY A 217 -13.82 -6.08 20.71
N ASP A 218 -13.60 -5.17 19.75
CA ASP A 218 -13.80 -3.72 19.93
C ASP A 218 -15.22 -3.31 19.48
N ASN A 219 -16.25 -3.58 20.28
CA ASN A 219 -17.66 -3.13 20.17
C ASN A 219 -18.06 -2.46 18.85
N MET A 220 -17.58 -2.94 17.72
CA MET A 220 -17.83 -2.48 16.36
C MET A 220 -17.52 -0.99 16.07
N ARG A 221 -16.58 -0.37 16.78
CA ARG A 221 -16.16 1.01 16.52
C ARG A 221 -15.19 1.08 15.33
N PRO A 222 -15.59 1.69 14.20
CA PRO A 222 -14.71 1.81 13.06
C PRO A 222 -13.57 2.78 13.36
N LYS A 223 -12.33 2.36 13.03
CA LYS A 223 -11.14 3.20 13.06
C LYS A 223 -10.67 3.44 11.62
N LYS A 224 -10.12 4.63 11.36
CA LYS A 224 -9.57 5.00 10.05
C LYS A 224 -8.05 4.85 10.08
N VAL A 225 -7.47 4.27 9.05
CA VAL A 225 -6.01 4.26 8.85
C VAL A 225 -5.54 5.69 8.58
N LYS A 226 -4.61 6.18 9.41
CA LYS A 226 -4.05 7.54 9.30
C LYS A 226 -2.97 7.64 8.22
N CYS A 227 -2.07 6.66 8.16
CA CYS A 227 -1.01 6.56 7.16
C CYS A 227 -0.94 5.12 6.65
N ILE A 228 -1.11 4.92 5.35
CA ILE A 228 -1.11 3.58 4.74
C ILE A 228 0.28 2.94 4.69
N PHE A 229 1.34 3.73 4.83
CA PHE A 229 2.72 3.25 4.83
C PHE A 229 3.23 2.86 6.23
N ASP A 230 2.45 3.14 7.28
CA ASP A 230 2.76 2.62 8.61
C ASP A 230 2.67 1.09 8.64
N PRO A 231 3.53 0.40 9.42
CA PRO A 231 3.39 -1.03 9.68
C PRO A 231 2.02 -1.36 10.28
N VAL A 232 1.50 -2.57 10.00
CA VAL A 232 0.19 -3.00 10.52
C VAL A 232 0.15 -2.91 12.04
N ASP A 233 1.20 -3.30 12.74
CA ASP A 233 1.29 -3.22 14.20
C ASP A 233 1.12 -1.80 14.75
N LYS A 234 1.68 -0.79 14.06
CA LYS A 234 1.51 0.62 14.43
C LYS A 234 0.09 1.14 14.14
N ILE A 235 -0.57 0.61 13.11
CA ILE A 235 -1.96 0.97 12.75
C ILE A 235 -2.93 0.39 13.78
N LEU A 236 -2.67 -0.81 14.28
CA LEU A 236 -3.55 -1.54 15.19
C LEU A 236 -3.31 -1.22 16.68
N ALA A 237 -2.20 -0.57 17.01
CA ALA A 237 -1.91 -0.08 18.34
C ALA A 237 -2.82 1.10 18.72
#